data_78775e7c5946500b7aa0594492866600
#
_entry.id   78775e7c5946500b7aa0594492866600
#
_cell.length_a   1.000
_cell.length_b   1.000
_cell.length_c   1.000
_cell.angle_alpha   90.00
_cell.angle_beta   90.00
_cell.angle_gamma   90.00
#
_symmetry.space_group_name_H-M   'P 1'
#
loop_
_entity.id
_entity.type
_entity.pdbx_description
1 polymer ?
#
loop_
_entity_poly.entity_id
_entity_poly.type
_entity_poly.pdbx_seq_one_letter_code
_entity_poly.pdbx_strand_id
1 'polypeptide(L)'
;MLKITITDLLDEQRWSLQGRLVGQSAAELRSAWRARRGVATPRCLVELIDVTFIDRSGEDVLAEIMNDGAEFIASDVYTTHLLNNLRSASKRTRAPKRKQEESDGNH
;
A
#
# COMPACT_ATOMS: atom_id res chain seq x y z
N MET A 1 1.21 6.93 -17.11
CA MET A 1 -0.18 7.18 -16.67
C MET A 1 -0.70 6.00 -15.89
N LEU A 2 -1.57 6.24 -14.94
CA LEU A 2 -2.15 5.21 -14.11
C LEU A 2 -3.67 5.24 -14.22
N LYS A 3 -4.27 4.08 -14.41
CA LYS A 3 -5.72 3.97 -14.41
C LYS A 3 -6.15 3.34 -13.10
N ILE A 4 -7.07 3.98 -12.41
CA ILE A 4 -7.61 3.50 -11.14
C ILE A 4 -9.09 3.17 -11.33
N THR A 5 -9.47 1.94 -11.04
CA THR A 5 -10.87 1.52 -11.11
C THR A 5 -11.29 1.07 -9.73
N ILE A 6 -12.36 1.65 -9.21
CA ILE A 6 -12.87 1.33 -7.88
C ILE A 6 -14.21 0.62 -8.02
N THR A 7 -14.32 -0.55 -7.42
CA THR A 7 -15.55 -1.34 -7.45
C THR A 7 -16.01 -1.56 -6.02
N ASP A 8 -17.25 -1.14 -5.73
CA ASP A 8 -17.84 -1.34 -4.42
C ASP A 8 -18.64 -2.64 -4.41
N LEU A 9 -18.26 -3.53 -3.52
CA LEU A 9 -18.97 -4.78 -3.30
C LEU A 9 -19.64 -4.70 -1.93
N LEU A 10 -20.43 -5.70 -1.61
CA LEU A 10 -21.24 -5.65 -0.40
C LEU A 10 -20.42 -5.45 0.87
N ASP A 11 -19.32 -6.15 0.99
CA ASP A 11 -18.48 -6.08 2.20
C ASP A 11 -17.02 -5.77 1.89
N GLU A 12 -16.75 -5.23 0.71
CA GLU A 12 -15.38 -5.02 0.27
C GLU A 12 -15.35 -3.93 -0.80
N GLN A 13 -14.26 -3.19 -0.85
CA GLN A 13 -14.01 -2.25 -1.94
C GLN A 13 -12.75 -2.69 -2.66
N ARG A 14 -12.79 -2.81 -3.98
CA ARG A 14 -11.66 -3.22 -4.79
C ARG A 14 -11.10 -2.05 -5.56
N TRP A 15 -9.80 -1.87 -5.46
CA TRP A 15 -9.07 -0.87 -6.21
C TRP A 15 -8.17 -1.57 -7.21
N SER A 16 -8.48 -1.44 -8.48
CA SER A 16 -7.71 -2.07 -9.55
C SER A 16 -6.83 -1.02 -10.19
N LEU A 17 -5.52 -1.22 -10.16
CA LEU A 17 -4.56 -0.25 -10.69
C LEU A 17 -3.92 -0.82 -11.93
N GLN A 18 -3.83 0.02 -12.98
CA GLN A 18 -3.20 -0.39 -14.24
C GLN A 18 -2.24 0.70 -14.71
N GLY A 19 -1.04 0.31 -15.11
CA GLY A 19 -0.08 1.22 -15.69
C GLY A 19 1.11 1.47 -14.79
N ARG A 20 1.60 2.70 -14.81
CA ARG A 20 2.81 3.07 -14.09
C ARG A 20 2.49 3.88 -12.85
N LEU A 21 2.96 3.41 -11.72
CA LEU A 21 2.73 4.08 -10.44
C LEU A 21 3.97 4.90 -10.11
N VAL A 22 4.08 6.07 -10.74
CA VAL A 22 5.26 6.92 -10.65
C VAL A 22 4.86 8.38 -10.49
N GLY A 23 5.67 9.17 -9.79
CA GLY A 23 5.53 10.61 -9.73
C GLY A 23 4.11 11.10 -9.52
N GLN A 24 3.58 11.76 -10.54
CA GLN A 24 2.24 12.34 -10.47
C GLN A 24 1.15 11.29 -10.35
N SER A 25 1.31 10.13 -10.97
CA SER A 25 0.34 9.05 -10.82
C SER A 25 0.25 8.60 -9.37
N ALA A 26 1.39 8.52 -8.70
CA ALA A 26 1.42 8.15 -7.29
C ALA A 26 0.69 9.20 -6.45
N ALA A 27 0.89 10.49 -6.78
CA ALA A 27 0.20 11.56 -6.07
C ALA A 27 -1.32 11.49 -6.29
N GLU A 28 -1.74 11.14 -7.50
CA GLU A 28 -3.15 10.97 -7.80
C GLU A 28 -3.76 9.82 -7.01
N LEU A 29 -3.05 8.71 -6.92
CA LEU A 29 -3.52 7.57 -6.13
C LEU A 29 -3.62 7.95 -4.66
N ARG A 30 -2.62 8.66 -4.15
CA ARG A 30 -2.63 9.11 -2.77
C ARG A 30 -3.84 10.00 -2.48
N SER A 31 -4.12 10.93 -3.36
CA SER A 31 -5.28 11.81 -3.22
C SER A 31 -6.59 11.04 -3.21
N ALA A 32 -6.73 10.09 -4.13
CA ALA A 32 -7.93 9.27 -4.21
C ALA A 32 -8.09 8.43 -2.94
N TRP A 33 -6.98 7.87 -2.45
CA TRP A 33 -7.01 7.05 -1.26
C TRP A 33 -7.40 7.88 -0.02
N ARG A 34 -6.82 9.05 0.11
CA ARG A 34 -7.11 9.92 1.24
C ARG A 34 -8.53 10.45 1.21
N ALA A 35 -9.08 10.67 0.01
CA ALA A 35 -10.44 11.15 -0.13
C ALA A 35 -11.47 10.14 0.39
N ARG A 36 -11.13 8.85 0.42
CA ARG A 36 -12.05 7.84 0.92
C ARG A 36 -11.96 7.64 2.43
N ARG A 37 -11.01 8.25 3.08
CA ARG A 37 -10.88 8.11 4.52
C ARG A 37 -12.14 8.63 5.20
N GLY A 38 -12.59 7.92 6.21
CA GLY A 38 -13.83 8.26 6.88
C GLY A 38 -15.04 7.55 6.32
N VAL A 39 -14.89 6.93 5.16
CA VAL A 39 -15.96 6.12 4.61
C VAL A 39 -15.89 4.74 5.28
N ALA A 40 -16.97 4.31 5.85
CA ALA A 40 -16.99 3.01 6.51
C ALA A 40 -16.95 1.90 5.47
N THR A 41 -15.78 1.33 5.28
CA THR A 41 -15.60 0.23 4.33
C THR A 41 -14.94 -0.91 5.09
N PRO A 42 -15.57 -2.05 5.17
CA PRO A 42 -15.02 -3.16 5.96
C PRO A 42 -13.69 -3.67 5.44
N ARG A 43 -13.48 -3.66 4.15
CA ARG A 43 -12.24 -4.17 3.57
C ARG A 43 -11.89 -3.40 2.32
N CYS A 44 -10.59 -3.22 2.13
CA CYS A 44 -10.07 -2.66 0.88
C CYS A 44 -9.06 -3.64 0.30
N LEU A 45 -9.25 -3.99 -0.96
CA LEU A 45 -8.36 -4.87 -1.67
C LEU A 45 -7.78 -4.11 -2.85
N VAL A 46 -6.46 -4.02 -2.93
CA VAL A 46 -5.78 -3.30 -4.01
C VAL A 46 -5.11 -4.30 -4.93
N GLU A 47 -5.51 -4.30 -6.19
CA GLU A 47 -4.97 -5.22 -7.19
C GLU A 47 -3.90 -4.52 -8.00
N LEU A 48 -2.68 -5.09 -7.99
CA LEU A 48 -1.54 -4.53 -8.70
C LEU A 48 -1.12 -5.39 -9.88
N ILE A 49 -1.97 -6.29 -10.32
CA ILE A 49 -1.64 -7.26 -11.36
C ILE A 49 -1.20 -6.58 -12.66
N ASP A 50 -1.82 -5.47 -13.01
CA ASP A 50 -1.52 -4.76 -14.24
C ASP A 50 -0.63 -3.53 -14.05
N VAL A 51 0.01 -3.41 -12.89
CA VAL A 51 0.96 -2.32 -12.66
C VAL A 51 2.31 -2.76 -13.23
N THR A 52 2.88 -1.91 -14.09
CA THR A 52 4.08 -2.28 -14.83
C THR A 52 5.36 -1.70 -14.25
N PHE A 53 5.26 -0.64 -13.47
CA PHE A 53 6.43 -0.02 -12.87
C PHE A 53 6.04 0.81 -11.65
N ILE A 54 6.86 0.78 -10.62
CA ILE A 54 6.61 1.51 -9.36
C ILE A 54 7.92 2.19 -8.98
N ASP A 55 7.88 3.54 -8.86
CA ASP A 55 9.06 4.27 -8.41
C ASP A 55 8.96 4.51 -6.90
N ARG A 56 9.89 5.29 -6.36
CA ARG A 56 9.91 5.56 -4.93
C ARG A 56 8.63 6.24 -4.44
N SER A 57 8.11 7.17 -5.23
CA SER A 57 6.84 7.82 -4.89
C SER A 57 5.71 6.82 -4.82
N GLY A 58 5.69 5.87 -5.76
CA GLY A 58 4.69 4.80 -5.75
C GLY A 58 4.83 3.91 -4.53
N GLU A 59 6.06 3.57 -4.17
CA GLU A 59 6.31 2.76 -2.98
C GLU A 59 5.79 3.46 -1.73
N ASP A 60 6.00 4.76 -1.62
CA ASP A 60 5.56 5.53 -0.46
C ASP A 60 4.04 5.51 -0.33
N VAL A 61 3.34 5.63 -1.47
CA VAL A 61 1.87 5.59 -1.45
C VAL A 61 1.37 4.21 -1.09
N LEU A 62 1.99 3.15 -1.62
CA LEU A 62 1.59 1.78 -1.29
C LEU A 62 1.81 1.50 0.19
N ALA A 63 2.91 2.01 0.76
CA ALA A 63 3.17 1.86 2.18
C ALA A 63 2.09 2.54 3.02
N GLU A 64 1.67 3.73 2.61
CA GLU A 64 0.60 4.44 3.30
C GLU A 64 -0.71 3.65 3.25
N ILE A 65 -1.06 3.12 2.09
CA ILE A 65 -2.27 2.33 1.90
C ILE A 65 -2.20 1.07 2.74
N MET A 66 -1.04 0.43 2.78
CA MET A 66 -0.82 -0.77 3.57
C MET A 66 -0.98 -0.48 5.07
N ASN A 67 -0.44 0.64 5.53
CA ASN A 67 -0.57 1.03 6.93
C ASN A 67 -2.01 1.33 7.33
N ASP A 68 -2.85 1.69 6.36
CA ASP A 68 -4.27 1.91 6.61
C ASP A 68 -5.07 0.62 6.65
N GLY A 69 -4.42 -0.53 6.44
CA GLY A 69 -5.05 -1.83 6.60
C GLY A 69 -5.52 -2.50 5.32
N ALA A 70 -5.21 -1.94 4.16
CA ALA A 70 -5.61 -2.55 2.90
C ALA A 70 -4.81 -3.82 2.62
N GLU A 71 -5.44 -4.73 1.89
CA GLU A 71 -4.80 -5.95 1.41
C GLU A 71 -4.40 -5.76 -0.05
N PHE A 72 -3.35 -6.46 -0.48
CA PHE A 72 -2.84 -6.32 -1.84
C PHE A 72 -2.79 -7.64 -2.55
N ILE A 73 -3.04 -7.61 -3.87
CA ILE A 73 -2.87 -8.76 -4.75
C ILE A 73 -1.86 -8.39 -5.82
N ALA A 74 -0.84 -9.24 -6.00
CA ALA A 74 0.14 -9.10 -7.05
C ALA A 74 0.46 -10.49 -7.60
N SER A 75 0.78 -10.56 -8.88
CA SER A 75 1.06 -11.85 -9.51
C SER A 75 2.51 -12.02 -9.94
N ASP A 76 3.23 -10.93 -10.15
CA ASP A 76 4.61 -11.02 -10.59
C ASP A 76 5.59 -11.01 -9.41
N VAL A 77 6.78 -11.55 -9.65
CA VAL A 77 7.80 -11.69 -8.61
C VAL A 77 8.25 -10.33 -8.08
N TYR A 78 8.46 -9.38 -8.97
CA TYR A 78 8.94 -8.05 -8.60
C TYR A 78 7.97 -7.35 -7.63
N THR A 79 6.70 -7.30 -7.99
CA THR A 79 5.69 -6.60 -7.18
C THR A 79 5.47 -7.32 -5.86
N THR A 80 5.45 -8.65 -5.88
CA THR A 80 5.28 -9.45 -4.67
C THR A 80 6.44 -9.20 -3.71
N HIS A 81 7.66 -9.16 -4.23
CA HIS A 81 8.84 -8.90 -3.42
C HIS A 81 8.80 -7.50 -2.83
N LEU A 82 8.41 -6.51 -3.63
CA LEU A 82 8.27 -5.14 -3.19
C LEU A 82 7.27 -5.03 -2.03
N LEU A 83 6.12 -5.66 -2.16
CA LEU A 83 5.10 -5.63 -1.12
C LEU A 83 5.61 -6.26 0.18
N ASN A 84 6.37 -7.34 0.08
CA ASN A 84 6.96 -7.97 1.25
C ASN A 84 7.95 -7.05 1.95
N ASN A 85 8.74 -6.31 1.18
CA ASN A 85 9.68 -5.35 1.74
C ASN A 85 8.96 -4.21 2.44
N LEU A 86 7.88 -3.70 1.85
CA LEU A 86 7.09 -2.64 2.47
C LEU A 86 6.44 -3.12 3.77
N ARG A 87 5.98 -4.35 3.80
CA ARG A 87 5.38 -4.94 4.98
C ARG A 87 6.38 -5.03 6.12
N SER A 88 7.60 -5.47 5.80
CA SER A 88 8.66 -5.58 6.79
C SER A 88 9.07 -4.22 7.33
N ALA A 89 9.20 -3.23 6.47
CA ALA A 89 9.56 -1.87 6.88
C ALA A 89 8.47 -1.28 7.78
N SER A 90 7.21 -1.50 7.44
CA SER A 90 6.10 -1.02 8.25
C SER A 90 6.09 -1.65 9.62
N LYS A 91 6.36 -2.93 9.71
CA LYS A 91 6.45 -3.61 10.99
C LYS A 91 7.59 -3.09 11.84
N ARG A 92 8.75 -2.90 11.23
CA ARG A 92 9.90 -2.38 11.97
C ARG A 92 9.63 -0.99 12.51
N THR A 93 8.98 -0.16 11.72
CA THR A 93 8.66 1.20 12.13
C THR A 93 7.75 1.21 13.32
N ARG A 94 6.84 0.28 13.39
CA ARG A 94 5.97 0.25 14.51
C ARG A 94 6.55 -0.36 15.74
N ALA A 95 7.36 -1.37 15.58
CA ALA A 95 7.89 -2.08 16.69
C ALA A 95 8.71 -1.29 17.63
N PRO A 96 9.41 -0.39 17.37
CA PRO A 96 10.24 0.26 18.23
C PRO A 96 9.71 1.19 18.98
N LYS A 97 9.16 1.11 19.28
CA LYS A 97 8.88 2.00 20.09
C LYS A 97 9.28 1.52 21.23
N ARG A 98 9.80 0.72 21.62
CA ARG A 98 10.20 0.19 22.64
C ARG A 98 11.35 -0.27 22.86
N LYS A 99 11.45 -0.55 22.61
CA LYS A 99 12.31 -0.87 22.53
C LYS A 99 13.07 -0.91 22.58
N GLN A 100 13.05 -1.04 22.87
CA GLN A 100 13.77 -1.14 22.58
C GLN A 100 14.34 -1.33 22.70
N GLU A 101 14.22 -1.68 23.19
CA GLU A 101 14.85 -1.98 22.99
C GLU A 101 15.42 -2.17 23.18
N GLU A 102 15.42 -2.47 23.75
CA GLU A 102 16.10 -2.79 23.59
C GLU A 102 16.68 -2.86 23.84
N SER A 103 16.67 -3.09 24.52
CA SER A 103 17.43 -3.23 24.41
C SER A 103 17.98 -3.31 24.65
N ASP A 104 18.07 -3.45 25.19
CA ASP A 104 18.77 -3.59 25.07
C ASP A 104 19.21 -3.66 25.26
N GLY A 105 19.17 -3.85 25.92
CA GLY A 105 19.63 -3.99 25.70
C GLY A 105 19.93 -4.10 26.02
N ASN A 106 20.00 -4.26 26.53
CA ASN A 106 20.38 -4.38 26.33
C ASN A 106 20.60 -4.34 26.37
N HIS A 107 20.62 -4.43 26.94
CA HIS A 107 20.95 -4.41 26.48
C HIS A 107 21.04 -4.42 26.31
#